data_d7a869652e7691f27ec23bb76c10712e
#
_entry.id   d7a869652e7691f27ec23bb76c10712e
#
_cell.length_a   1.000
_cell.length_b   1.000
_cell.length_c   1.000
_cell.angle_alpha   90.00
_cell.angle_beta   90.00
_cell.angle_gamma   90.00
#
_symmetry.space_group_name_H-M   'P 1'
#
loop_
_entity.id
_entity.type
_entity.pdbx_description
1 polymer ?
#
loop_
_entity_poly.entity_id
_entity_poly.type
_entity_poly.pdbx_seq_one_letter_code
_entity_poly.pdbx_strand_id
1 'polypeptide(L)'
;MLVRVGAYYHDAGKIKRPFFFGENQLGGVNPHDKIAPSLSASIIISHVKDGLELAKEYDIPSVVSDMMIQHHGTTLVKYFYYTLKNSSNDPDSIKEEDFKYPGPKPQSKEAAIIMMADSVEAAVRSIQEPTLEKIEDMVNNIVKDKMNSNQLNECDLTFRELEVIKACFLRVLKGIYHHRIEYPTEKGKE
;
A
#
# COMPACT_ATOMS: atom_id res chain seq x y z
N MET A 1 0.02 -15.60 12.85
CA MET A 1 0.68 -14.64 13.78
C MET A 1 1.73 -13.79 13.07
N LEU A 2 2.62 -14.35 12.26
CA LEU A 2 3.76 -13.66 11.62
C LEU A 2 3.32 -12.49 10.71
N VAL A 3 2.33 -12.68 9.83
CA VAL A 3 1.75 -11.61 8.99
C VAL A 3 1.31 -10.40 9.82
N ARG A 4 0.69 -10.65 10.98
CA ARG A 4 0.23 -9.56 11.86
C ARG A 4 1.42 -8.75 12.41
N VAL A 5 2.49 -9.42 12.80
CA VAL A 5 3.71 -8.74 13.26
C VAL A 5 4.32 -7.95 12.11
N GLY A 6 4.49 -8.56 10.93
CA GLY A 6 4.98 -7.86 9.74
C GLY A 6 4.14 -6.63 9.39
N ALA A 7 2.81 -6.74 9.49
CA ALA A 7 1.91 -5.61 9.24
C ALA A 7 2.10 -4.44 10.21
N TYR A 8 2.53 -4.67 11.46
CA TYR A 8 2.85 -3.56 12.38
C TYR A 8 4.16 -2.85 12.03
N TYR A 9 5.10 -3.53 11.41
CA TYR A 9 6.45 -2.99 11.17
C TYR A 9 6.72 -2.59 9.72
N HIS A 10 5.93 -3.05 8.74
CA HIS A 10 6.25 -2.89 7.31
C HIS A 10 6.54 -1.44 6.92
N ASP A 11 5.84 -0.51 7.52
CA ASP A 11 5.91 0.93 7.25
C ASP A 11 6.71 1.74 8.29
N ALA A 12 7.45 1.09 9.19
CA ALA A 12 8.19 1.80 10.25
C ALA A 12 9.16 2.87 9.71
N GLY A 13 9.68 2.69 8.50
CA GLY A 13 10.56 3.67 7.87
C GLY A 13 9.92 5.02 7.57
N LYS A 14 8.60 5.10 7.49
CA LYS A 14 7.86 6.38 7.34
C LYS A 14 8.13 7.36 8.49
N ILE A 15 8.57 6.86 9.66
CA ILE A 15 8.94 7.68 10.83
C ILE A 15 10.06 8.68 10.50
N LYS A 16 10.94 8.37 9.54
CA LYS A 16 12.03 9.27 9.14
C LYS A 16 11.53 10.56 8.48
N ARG A 17 10.39 10.48 7.75
CA ARG A 17 9.81 11.61 7.00
C ARG A 17 8.28 11.59 7.06
N PRO A 18 7.67 11.66 8.26
CA PRO A 18 6.25 11.34 8.48
C PRO A 18 5.31 12.24 7.66
N PHE A 19 5.63 13.52 7.50
CA PHE A 19 4.77 14.49 6.80
C PHE A 19 4.60 14.24 5.30
N PHE A 20 5.46 13.42 4.69
CA PHE A 20 5.34 13.04 3.29
C PHE A 20 4.37 11.87 3.05
N PHE A 21 3.80 11.29 4.10
CA PHE A 21 2.85 10.18 4.00
C PHE A 21 1.45 10.65 4.42
N GLY A 22 0.47 10.41 3.52
CA GLY A 22 -0.88 10.98 3.64
C GLY A 22 -1.59 10.67 4.96
N GLU A 23 -1.34 9.49 5.53
CA GLU A 23 -1.88 9.09 6.83
C GLU A 23 -1.40 9.95 8.01
N ASN A 24 -0.27 10.64 7.86
CA ASN A 24 0.31 11.52 8.88
C ASN A 24 0.04 13.01 8.61
N GLN A 25 -0.68 13.34 7.54
CA GLN A 25 -1.04 14.72 7.22
C GLN A 25 -2.33 15.10 7.95
N LEU A 26 -2.22 15.96 8.95
CA LEU A 26 -3.34 16.44 9.79
C LEU A 26 -4.13 17.60 9.16
N GLY A 27 -4.29 17.58 7.85
CA GLY A 27 -4.86 18.71 7.10
C GLY A 27 -3.82 19.81 6.85
N GLY A 28 -3.81 20.38 5.68
CA GLY A 28 -2.86 21.42 5.31
C GLY A 28 -2.31 21.23 3.89
N VAL A 29 -1.21 21.90 3.60
CA VAL A 29 -0.56 21.81 2.28
C VAL A 29 0.20 20.51 2.19
N ASN A 30 -0.10 19.71 1.17
CA ASN A 30 0.63 18.48 0.87
C ASN A 30 2.09 18.84 0.49
N PRO A 31 3.12 18.35 1.21
CA PRO A 31 4.51 18.66 0.88
C PRO A 31 4.91 18.29 -0.55
N HIS A 32 4.27 17.27 -1.13
CA HIS A 32 4.52 16.83 -2.49
C HIS A 32 4.13 17.87 -3.55
N ASP A 33 3.21 18.79 -3.25
CA ASP A 33 2.80 19.84 -4.17
C ASP A 33 3.89 20.91 -4.41
N LYS A 34 4.92 20.91 -3.55
CA LYS A 34 6.00 21.91 -3.57
C LYS A 34 7.32 21.38 -4.12
N ILE A 35 7.39 20.12 -4.49
CA ILE A 35 8.61 19.46 -4.96
C ILE A 35 8.36 18.69 -6.26
N ALA A 36 9.45 18.43 -6.99
CA ALA A 36 9.36 17.66 -8.24
C ALA A 36 8.81 16.24 -8.00
N PRO A 37 7.97 15.70 -8.92
CA PRO A 37 7.43 14.35 -8.79
C PRO A 37 8.50 13.26 -8.63
N SER A 38 9.66 13.40 -9.26
CA SER A 38 10.80 12.49 -9.10
C SER A 38 11.37 12.48 -7.69
N LEU A 39 11.48 13.66 -7.06
CA LEU A 39 11.90 13.77 -5.66
C LEU A 39 10.83 13.17 -4.72
N SER A 40 9.56 13.42 -5.01
CA SER A 40 8.43 12.82 -4.29
C SER A 40 8.50 11.29 -4.33
N ALA A 41 8.69 10.70 -5.51
CA ALA A 41 8.85 9.26 -5.68
C ALA A 41 10.05 8.71 -4.87
N SER A 42 11.20 9.38 -4.94
CA SER A 42 12.40 9.00 -4.19
C SER A 42 12.16 9.01 -2.67
N ILE A 43 11.43 10.01 -2.14
CA ILE A 43 11.07 10.09 -0.73
C ILE A 43 10.15 8.94 -0.34
N ILE A 44 9.12 8.66 -1.15
CA ILE A 44 8.20 7.54 -0.90
C ILE A 44 8.97 6.21 -0.93
N ILE A 45 9.79 5.97 -1.95
CA ILE A 45 10.56 4.72 -2.10
C ILE A 45 11.53 4.53 -0.93
N SER A 46 12.13 5.61 -0.42
CA SER A 46 13.17 5.53 0.61
C SER A 46 12.69 4.92 1.93
N HIS A 47 11.36 4.95 2.25
CA HIS A 47 10.89 4.41 3.52
C HIS A 47 11.20 2.92 3.70
N VAL A 48 11.30 2.16 2.62
CA VAL A 48 11.66 0.73 2.67
C VAL A 48 13.08 0.56 3.20
N LYS A 49 14.03 1.36 2.69
CA LYS A 49 15.41 1.37 3.17
C LYS A 49 15.52 1.92 4.59
N ASP A 50 14.83 3.03 4.85
CA ASP A 50 14.78 3.66 6.17
C ASP A 50 14.22 2.68 7.22
N GLY A 51 13.22 1.87 6.85
CA GLY A 51 12.65 0.82 7.69
C GLY A 51 13.65 -0.30 8.00
N LEU A 52 14.42 -0.75 6.99
CA LEU A 52 15.46 -1.75 7.19
C LEU A 52 16.59 -1.25 8.11
N GLU A 53 16.95 0.04 8.03
CA GLU A 53 17.92 0.65 8.93
C GLU A 53 17.41 0.64 10.38
N LEU A 54 16.15 1.02 10.61
CA LEU A 54 15.50 0.92 11.91
C LEU A 54 15.43 -0.53 12.40
N ALA A 55 15.08 -1.47 11.53
CA ALA A 55 15.02 -2.89 11.90
C ALA A 55 16.38 -3.41 12.41
N LYS A 56 17.48 -2.98 11.81
CA LYS A 56 18.84 -3.31 12.26
C LYS A 56 19.19 -2.61 13.58
N GLU A 57 18.82 -1.34 13.73
CA GLU A 57 19.08 -0.56 14.94
C GLU A 57 18.41 -1.16 16.19
N TYR A 58 17.19 -1.71 16.00
CA TYR A 58 16.37 -2.26 17.09
C TYR A 58 16.36 -3.80 17.14
N ASP A 59 17.30 -4.45 16.48
CA ASP A 59 17.44 -5.92 16.46
C ASP A 59 16.14 -6.66 16.10
N ILE A 60 15.36 -6.09 15.16
CA ILE A 60 14.14 -6.74 14.65
C ILE A 60 14.53 -8.03 13.90
N PRO A 61 13.86 -9.17 14.21
CA PRO A 61 14.16 -10.44 13.56
C PRO A 61 14.11 -10.37 12.03
N SER A 62 15.05 -11.04 11.35
CA SER A 62 15.16 -11.01 9.88
C SER A 62 13.85 -11.35 9.16
N VAL A 63 13.11 -12.33 9.67
CA VAL A 63 11.81 -12.72 9.10
C VAL A 63 10.80 -11.55 9.07
N VAL A 64 10.91 -10.57 9.97
CA VAL A 64 10.06 -9.37 9.99
C VAL A 64 10.65 -8.30 9.08
N SER A 65 11.97 -8.06 9.16
CA SER A 65 12.64 -7.09 8.29
C SER A 65 12.58 -7.49 6.80
N ASP A 66 12.55 -8.79 6.48
CA ASP A 66 12.31 -9.27 5.13
C ASP A 66 10.93 -8.84 4.61
N MET A 67 9.89 -8.89 5.43
CA MET A 67 8.57 -8.37 5.05
C MET A 67 8.58 -6.85 4.85
N MET A 68 9.37 -6.12 5.67
CA MET A 68 9.51 -4.66 5.52
C MET A 68 10.13 -4.26 4.19
N ILE A 69 11.13 -5.00 3.68
CA ILE A 69 11.78 -4.68 2.41
C ILE A 69 11.02 -5.22 1.19
N GLN A 70 10.16 -6.22 1.37
CA GLN A 70 9.49 -6.93 0.28
C GLN A 70 8.05 -6.46 0.01
N HIS A 71 7.43 -5.70 0.93
CA HIS A 71 5.99 -5.39 0.83
C HIS A 71 5.61 -4.53 -0.38
N HIS A 72 6.55 -3.82 -0.99
CA HIS A 72 6.33 -3.13 -2.25
C HIS A 72 6.94 -3.85 -3.46
N GLY A 73 7.84 -4.84 -3.24
CA GLY A 73 8.51 -5.57 -4.32
C GLY A 73 9.22 -4.62 -5.29
N THR A 74 8.92 -4.76 -6.56
CA THR A 74 9.42 -3.90 -7.64
C THR A 74 8.28 -3.07 -8.27
N THR A 75 7.27 -2.72 -7.51
CA THR A 75 6.11 -1.98 -8.02
C THR A 75 6.46 -0.53 -8.35
N LEU A 76 5.72 0.03 -9.31
CA LEU A 76 5.85 1.41 -9.75
C LEU A 76 5.08 2.35 -8.83
N VAL A 77 5.67 3.47 -8.44
CA VAL A 77 5.00 4.59 -7.77
C VAL A 77 4.21 5.38 -8.84
N LYS A 78 3.11 4.77 -9.29
CA LYS A 78 2.32 5.17 -10.48
C LYS A 78 1.94 6.64 -10.48
N TYR A 79 1.50 7.17 -9.33
CA TYR A 79 1.02 8.55 -9.23
C TYR A 79 2.09 9.55 -9.69
N PHE A 80 3.28 9.52 -9.12
CA PHE A 80 4.34 10.47 -9.45
C PHE A 80 4.94 10.23 -10.84
N TYR A 81 5.03 8.96 -11.26
CA TYR A 81 5.47 8.62 -12.61
C TYR A 81 4.56 9.26 -13.66
N TYR A 82 3.24 9.02 -13.57
CA TYR A 82 2.30 9.58 -14.53
C TYR A 82 2.14 11.08 -14.40
N THR A 83 2.25 11.65 -13.20
CA THR A 83 2.25 13.11 -13.00
C THR A 83 3.41 13.75 -13.77
N LEU A 84 4.62 13.20 -13.66
CA LEU A 84 5.76 13.72 -14.40
C LEU A 84 5.62 13.48 -15.90
N LYS A 85 5.24 12.27 -16.31
CA LYS A 85 5.10 11.89 -17.70
C LYS A 85 4.09 12.76 -18.45
N ASN A 86 2.94 13.04 -17.82
CA ASN A 86 1.89 13.85 -18.41
C ASN A 86 2.20 15.35 -18.46
N SER A 87 3.13 15.83 -17.62
CA SER A 87 3.56 17.24 -17.58
C SER A 87 4.83 17.52 -18.36
N SER A 88 5.51 16.48 -18.86
CA SER A 88 6.77 16.60 -19.61
C SER A 88 6.56 16.94 -21.06
N ASN A 89 7.44 17.80 -21.60
CA ASN A 89 7.53 18.04 -23.05
C ASN A 89 8.19 16.88 -23.82
N ASP A 90 8.90 15.99 -23.10
CA ASP A 90 9.53 14.78 -23.63
C ASP A 90 9.21 13.58 -22.72
N PRO A 91 8.00 13.00 -22.83
CA PRO A 91 7.55 11.88 -21.98
C PRO A 91 8.39 10.60 -22.14
N ASP A 92 9.04 10.42 -23.28
CA ASP A 92 9.81 9.21 -23.58
C ASP A 92 11.21 9.22 -22.93
N SER A 93 11.70 10.38 -22.50
CA SER A 93 12.94 10.50 -21.72
C SER A 93 12.79 10.03 -20.28
N ILE A 94 11.56 9.91 -19.76
CA ILE A 94 11.29 9.56 -18.38
C ILE A 94 11.33 8.04 -18.22
N LYS A 95 12.33 7.57 -17.51
CA LYS A 95 12.52 6.14 -17.25
C LYS A 95 11.62 5.66 -16.14
N GLU A 96 10.83 4.62 -16.42
CA GLU A 96 9.95 3.99 -15.43
C GLU A 96 10.73 3.41 -14.24
N GLU A 97 11.95 2.93 -14.48
CA GLU A 97 12.83 2.35 -13.48
C GLU A 97 13.17 3.31 -12.32
N ASP A 98 13.23 4.62 -12.60
CA ASP A 98 13.51 5.65 -11.59
C ASP A 98 12.35 5.83 -10.58
N PHE A 99 11.20 5.25 -10.89
CA PHE A 99 9.98 5.32 -10.09
C PHE A 99 9.57 3.96 -9.50
N LYS A 100 10.38 2.91 -9.65
CA LYS A 100 10.12 1.59 -9.08
C LYS A 100 10.80 1.41 -7.74
N TYR A 101 10.13 0.64 -6.89
CA TYR A 101 10.80 0.12 -5.71
C TYR A 101 11.93 -0.85 -6.11
N PRO A 102 13.05 -0.87 -5.36
CA PRO A 102 14.22 -1.66 -5.74
C PRO A 102 14.05 -3.17 -5.53
N GLY A 103 12.98 -3.60 -4.86
CA GLY A 103 12.79 -4.99 -4.48
C GLY A 103 13.52 -5.37 -3.18
N PRO A 104 13.63 -6.66 -2.91
CA PRO A 104 13.17 -7.78 -3.72
C PRO A 104 11.65 -7.92 -3.74
N LYS A 105 11.12 -8.74 -4.67
CA LYS A 105 9.73 -9.17 -4.66
C LYS A 105 9.47 -10.04 -3.43
N PRO A 106 8.20 -10.25 -3.02
CA PRO A 106 7.86 -11.15 -1.94
C PRO A 106 8.45 -12.56 -2.13
N GLN A 107 9.22 -13.02 -1.12
CA GLN A 107 9.85 -14.34 -1.10
C GLN A 107 9.07 -15.33 -0.21
N SER A 108 8.05 -14.86 0.50
CA SER A 108 7.20 -15.67 1.36
C SER A 108 5.73 -15.31 1.17
N LYS A 109 4.84 -16.22 1.54
CA LYS A 109 3.39 -15.98 1.53
C LYS A 109 3.02 -14.81 2.43
N GLU A 110 3.69 -14.68 3.56
CA GLU A 110 3.48 -13.62 4.52
C GLU A 110 3.80 -12.24 3.93
N ALA A 111 4.93 -12.10 3.26
CA ALA A 111 5.31 -10.85 2.59
C ALA A 111 4.34 -10.51 1.44
N ALA A 112 3.92 -11.52 0.67
CA ALA A 112 2.94 -11.34 -0.40
C ALA A 112 1.55 -10.92 0.13
N ILE A 113 1.13 -11.47 1.28
CA ILE A 113 -0.13 -11.06 1.94
C ILE A 113 -0.05 -9.60 2.39
N ILE A 114 1.08 -9.18 2.98
CA ILE A 114 1.28 -7.78 3.40
C ILE A 114 1.24 -6.86 2.18
N MET A 115 1.96 -7.18 1.10
CA MET A 115 1.93 -6.41 -0.16
C MET A 115 0.51 -6.20 -0.68
N MET A 116 -0.29 -7.28 -0.70
CA MET A 116 -1.67 -7.19 -1.19
C MET A 116 -2.55 -6.41 -0.20
N ALA A 117 -2.40 -6.63 1.11
CA ALA A 117 -3.19 -5.97 2.14
C ALA A 117 -2.96 -4.46 2.16
N ASP A 118 -1.71 -4.01 2.13
CA ASP A 118 -1.33 -2.60 2.05
C ASP A 118 -1.90 -1.94 0.78
N SER A 119 -1.68 -2.57 -0.38
CA SER A 119 -2.21 -2.05 -1.65
C SER A 119 -3.74 -1.97 -1.68
N VAL A 120 -4.43 -2.96 -1.10
CA VAL A 120 -5.90 -2.99 -1.00
C VAL A 120 -6.39 -1.93 -0.02
N GLU A 121 -5.75 -1.79 1.14
CA GLU A 121 -6.12 -0.77 2.15
C GLU A 121 -6.03 0.64 1.55
N ALA A 122 -4.88 0.97 0.95
CA ALA A 122 -4.65 2.28 0.35
C ALA A 122 -5.64 2.57 -0.80
N ALA A 123 -5.91 1.59 -1.65
CA ALA A 123 -6.84 1.75 -2.77
C ALA A 123 -8.29 1.90 -2.30
N VAL A 124 -8.75 1.08 -1.36
CA VAL A 124 -10.13 1.15 -0.85
C VAL A 124 -10.36 2.45 -0.07
N ARG A 125 -9.38 2.91 0.70
CA ARG A 125 -9.44 4.20 1.42
C ARG A 125 -9.59 5.40 0.48
N SER A 126 -9.12 5.31 -0.76
CA SER A 126 -9.26 6.36 -1.76
C SER A 126 -10.63 6.40 -2.45
N ILE A 127 -11.49 5.39 -2.26
CA ILE A 127 -12.82 5.35 -2.89
C ILE A 127 -13.72 6.39 -2.21
N GLN A 128 -14.21 7.34 -3.01
CA GLN A 128 -15.30 8.22 -2.59
C GLN A 128 -16.59 7.40 -2.57
N GLU A 129 -17.33 7.31 -1.52
CA GLU A 129 -18.54 6.48 -1.40
C GLU A 129 -18.26 4.98 -1.66
N PRO A 130 -17.61 4.28 -0.77
CA PRO A 130 -17.28 2.87 -0.90
C PRO A 130 -18.54 1.99 -0.77
N THR A 131 -19.00 1.44 -1.89
CA THR A 131 -20.01 0.38 -1.92
C THR A 131 -19.34 -0.99 -1.85
N LEU A 132 -20.07 -2.02 -1.44
CA LEU A 132 -19.53 -3.38 -1.37
C LEU A 132 -19.05 -3.87 -2.75
N GLU A 133 -19.74 -3.51 -3.82
CA GLU A 133 -19.37 -3.82 -5.20
C GLU A 133 -18.04 -3.15 -5.58
N LYS A 134 -17.91 -1.84 -5.35
CA LYS A 134 -16.67 -1.10 -5.61
C LYS A 134 -15.47 -1.67 -4.82
N ILE A 135 -15.70 -2.08 -3.58
CA ILE A 135 -14.66 -2.69 -2.74
C ILE A 135 -14.25 -4.06 -3.31
N GLU A 136 -15.22 -4.89 -3.72
CA GLU A 136 -14.95 -6.20 -4.31
C GLU A 136 -14.17 -6.07 -5.62
N ASP A 137 -14.59 -5.18 -6.50
CA ASP A 137 -13.87 -4.88 -7.74
C ASP A 137 -12.45 -4.40 -7.47
N MET A 138 -12.27 -3.51 -6.49
CA MET A 138 -10.95 -3.00 -6.12
C MET A 138 -10.03 -4.11 -5.63
N VAL A 139 -10.49 -4.99 -4.73
CA VAL A 139 -9.72 -6.14 -4.24
C VAL A 139 -9.32 -7.06 -5.39
N ASN A 140 -10.25 -7.40 -6.29
CA ASN A 140 -9.98 -8.24 -7.44
C ASN A 140 -8.96 -7.60 -8.39
N ASN A 141 -9.09 -6.30 -8.66
CA ASN A 141 -8.20 -5.57 -9.55
C ASN A 141 -6.78 -5.47 -8.97
N ILE A 142 -6.63 -5.21 -7.68
CA ILE A 142 -5.31 -5.15 -7.02
C ILE A 142 -4.61 -6.51 -7.07
N VAL A 143 -5.29 -7.59 -6.72
CA VAL A 143 -4.69 -8.94 -6.77
C VAL A 143 -4.29 -9.29 -8.21
N LYS A 144 -5.16 -9.01 -9.19
CA LYS A 144 -4.86 -9.21 -10.61
C LYS A 144 -3.66 -8.36 -11.09
N ASP A 145 -3.56 -7.11 -10.66
CA ASP A 145 -2.42 -6.22 -10.99
C ASP A 145 -1.10 -6.80 -10.44
N LYS A 146 -1.10 -7.28 -9.18
CA LYS A 146 0.10 -7.91 -8.59
C LYS A 146 0.52 -9.19 -9.31
N MET A 147 -0.44 -10.01 -9.76
CA MET A 147 -0.16 -11.19 -10.58
C MET A 147 0.40 -10.80 -11.95
N ASN A 148 -0.27 -9.89 -12.67
CA ASN A 148 0.10 -9.49 -14.02
C ASN A 148 1.46 -8.77 -14.07
N SER A 149 1.82 -8.05 -13.01
CA SER A 149 3.11 -7.38 -12.85
C SER A 149 4.21 -8.30 -12.29
N ASN A 150 3.94 -9.61 -12.21
CA ASN A 150 4.88 -10.64 -11.74
C ASN A 150 5.41 -10.40 -10.32
N GLN A 151 4.67 -9.69 -9.47
CA GLN A 151 5.12 -9.42 -8.10
C GLN A 151 5.05 -10.66 -7.19
N LEU A 152 4.22 -11.64 -7.54
CA LEU A 152 3.98 -12.85 -6.75
C LEU A 152 4.76 -14.07 -7.25
N ASN A 153 5.65 -13.91 -8.25
CA ASN A 153 6.30 -15.04 -8.92
C ASN A 153 7.42 -15.73 -8.11
N GLU A 154 7.85 -15.08 -7.02
CA GLU A 154 8.96 -15.56 -6.19
C GLU A 154 8.47 -16.11 -4.83
N CYS A 155 7.16 -16.25 -4.63
CA CYS A 155 6.56 -16.86 -3.45
C CYS A 155 5.64 -18.02 -3.81
N ASP A 156 5.52 -18.99 -2.89
CA ASP A 156 4.77 -20.25 -3.10
C ASP A 156 3.25 -20.07 -2.89
N LEU A 157 2.66 -18.99 -3.43
CA LEU A 157 1.22 -18.78 -3.38
C LEU A 157 0.51 -19.55 -4.50
N THR A 158 -0.47 -20.35 -4.11
CA THR A 158 -1.37 -21.01 -5.06
C THR A 158 -2.58 -20.13 -5.40
N PHE A 159 -3.20 -20.38 -6.56
CA PHE A 159 -4.45 -19.70 -6.93
C PHE A 159 -5.56 -19.90 -5.89
N ARG A 160 -5.63 -21.10 -5.28
CA ARG A 160 -6.60 -21.37 -4.22
C ARG A 160 -6.38 -20.49 -2.99
N GLU A 161 -5.13 -20.28 -2.59
CA GLU A 161 -4.79 -19.40 -1.48
C GLU A 161 -5.09 -17.94 -1.79
N LEU A 162 -4.87 -17.50 -3.03
CA LEU A 162 -5.26 -16.14 -3.47
C LEU A 162 -6.77 -15.90 -3.33
N GLU A 163 -7.61 -16.89 -3.69
CA GLU A 163 -9.06 -16.77 -3.48
C GLU A 163 -9.43 -16.68 -2.00
N VAL A 164 -8.75 -17.45 -1.14
CA VAL A 164 -8.95 -17.37 0.32
C VAL A 164 -8.52 -15.99 0.86
N ILE A 165 -7.39 -15.46 0.40
CA ILE A 165 -6.89 -14.13 0.80
C ILE A 165 -7.88 -13.04 0.39
N LYS A 166 -8.37 -13.06 -0.86
CA LYS A 166 -9.40 -12.11 -1.32
C LYS A 166 -10.66 -12.16 -0.46
N ALA A 167 -11.16 -13.37 -0.19
CA ALA A 167 -12.34 -13.56 0.66
C ALA A 167 -12.11 -13.02 2.08
N CYS A 168 -10.91 -13.18 2.65
CA CYS A 168 -10.55 -12.62 3.95
C CYS A 168 -10.52 -11.09 3.92
N PHE A 169 -9.92 -10.47 2.90
CA PHE A 169 -9.91 -9.01 2.75
C PHE A 169 -11.32 -8.46 2.64
N LEU A 170 -12.17 -9.05 1.79
CA LEU A 170 -13.56 -8.64 1.62
C LEU A 170 -14.37 -8.74 2.92
N ARG A 171 -14.16 -9.82 3.68
CA ARG A 171 -14.83 -9.98 4.97
C ARG A 171 -14.48 -8.88 5.96
N VAL A 172 -13.19 -8.51 6.05
CA VAL A 172 -12.72 -7.45 6.94
C VAL A 172 -13.22 -6.08 6.48
N LEU A 173 -13.08 -5.78 5.19
CA LEU A 173 -13.50 -4.50 4.60
C LEU A 173 -15.01 -4.29 4.70
N LYS A 174 -15.82 -5.35 4.49
CA LYS A 174 -17.27 -5.30 4.73
C LYS A 174 -17.60 -4.89 6.16
N GLY A 175 -16.84 -5.39 7.15
CA GLY A 175 -17.03 -4.99 8.55
C GLY A 175 -16.65 -3.53 8.83
N ILE A 176 -15.63 -3.00 8.14
CA ILE A 176 -15.16 -1.61 8.33
C ILE A 176 -16.12 -0.61 7.65
N TYR A 177 -16.57 -0.91 6.42
CA TYR A 177 -17.37 -0.02 5.58
C TYR A 177 -18.88 -0.32 5.65
N HIS A 178 -19.32 -1.17 6.59
CA HIS A 178 -20.75 -1.39 6.81
C HIS A 178 -21.36 -0.14 7.40
N HIS A 179 -22.35 0.47 6.71
CA HIS A 179 -23.08 1.61 7.25
C HIS A 179 -23.79 1.19 8.54
N ARG A 180 -23.47 1.86 9.64
CA ARG A 180 -24.26 1.72 10.88
C ARG A 180 -25.69 2.14 10.59
N ILE A 181 -26.65 1.30 10.97
CA ILE A 181 -28.08 1.69 10.99
C ILE A 181 -28.17 2.91 11.92
N GLU A 182 -28.63 4.03 11.40
CA GLU A 182 -28.96 5.18 12.26
C GLU A 182 -30.11 4.75 13.16
N TYR A 183 -29.85 4.72 14.45
CA TYR A 183 -30.90 4.53 15.44
C TYR A 183 -31.82 5.75 15.42
N PRO A 184 -33.15 5.58 15.24
CA PRO A 184 -34.07 6.69 15.28
C PRO A 184 -33.98 7.37 16.65
N THR A 185 -33.68 8.65 16.67
CA THR A 185 -33.80 9.48 17.87
C THR A 185 -35.26 9.75 18.14
N GLU A 186 -35.70 9.65 19.40
CA GLU A 186 -37.04 10.09 19.79
C GLU A 186 -37.25 11.54 19.34
N LYS A 187 -38.29 11.78 18.55
CA LYS A 187 -38.71 13.17 18.25
C LYS A 187 -39.15 13.78 19.57
N GLY A 188 -38.39 14.80 20.00
CA GLY A 188 -38.77 15.57 21.18
C GLY A 188 -40.20 16.05 21.06
N LYS A 189 -40.98 15.82 22.15
CA LYS A 189 -42.26 16.47 22.34
C LYS A 189 -41.96 17.97 22.53
N GLU A 190 -42.42 18.80 21.59
CA GLU A 190 -42.62 20.23 21.85
C GLU A 190 -43.70 20.43 22.88
#